data_c3d958b499e4853b91e975cb277521e4
#
_entry.id   c3d958b499e4853b91e975cb277521e4
#
_cell.length_a   1.000
_cell.length_b   1.000
_cell.length_c   1.000
_cell.angle_alpha   90.00
_cell.angle_beta   90.00
_cell.angle_gamma   90.00
#
_symmetry.space_group_name_H-M   'P 1'
#
loop_
_entity.id
_entity.type
_entity.pdbx_description
1 polymer ?
#
loop_
_entity_poly.entity_id
_entity_poly.type
_entity_poly.pdbx_seq_one_letter_code
_entity_poly.pdbx_strand_id
1 'polypeptide(L)'
;PTSTYLGQGWSSEPPEKEALITVRNQLTMTSGLDDGVPDNHCTLDTCLQYLADAGTRWAYHNAPYTLLDPVITAATGQNFSTYFNSKIRNRTGMGGLWATSDYDHVYVSKVRGMARYGLLALNDFIWNGDTLIHDTAYMHAMTRRSQDLNHSYGYLWWLNSGDSFMLPGLQFVFPGPIVPSAPPDMFNGLGKNDQLLNVVPSQHLVLVRMGDPANSGLEVSVTFDDEIW
;
A
#
# COMPACT_ATOMS: atom_id res chain seq x y z
N PRO A 1 -8.35 -15.70 -6.82
CA PRO A 1 -7.24 -15.38 -7.73
C PRO A 1 -7.41 -14.02 -8.39
N THR A 2 -6.32 -13.32 -8.66
CA THR A 2 -6.29 -12.07 -9.43
C THR A 2 -6.83 -12.28 -10.84
N SER A 3 -6.53 -13.43 -11.45
CA SER A 3 -7.03 -13.82 -12.79
C SER A 3 -8.56 -13.83 -12.90
N THR A 4 -9.31 -13.91 -11.79
CA THR A 4 -10.77 -13.76 -11.78
C THR A 4 -11.20 -12.38 -12.32
N TYR A 5 -10.37 -11.37 -12.13
CA TYR A 5 -10.65 -9.97 -12.48
C TYR A 5 -9.89 -9.53 -13.74
N LEU A 6 -8.64 -9.94 -13.89
CA LEU A 6 -7.78 -9.50 -15.00
C LEU A 6 -7.82 -10.45 -16.21
N GLY A 7 -8.41 -11.63 -16.07
CA GLY A 7 -8.30 -12.70 -17.05
C GLY A 7 -7.03 -13.52 -16.87
N GLN A 8 -6.80 -14.48 -17.75
CA GLN A 8 -5.55 -15.26 -17.80
C GLN A 8 -4.53 -14.55 -18.68
N GLY A 9 -3.23 -14.72 -18.39
CA GLY A 9 -2.14 -14.13 -19.14
C GLY A 9 -1.93 -12.64 -18.81
N TRP A 10 -2.31 -12.22 -17.60
CA TRP A 10 -2.01 -10.87 -17.11
C TRP A 10 -0.55 -10.72 -16.64
N SER A 11 0.16 -11.84 -16.54
CA SER A 11 1.59 -11.93 -16.25
C SER A 11 2.27 -12.89 -17.24
N SER A 12 3.60 -12.91 -17.27
CA SER A 12 4.38 -13.91 -18.03
C SER A 12 4.76 -15.14 -17.20
N GLU A 13 4.14 -15.32 -16.03
CA GLU A 13 4.29 -16.54 -15.25
C GLU A 13 3.67 -17.76 -15.94
N PRO A 14 4.15 -18.98 -15.62
CA PRO A 14 3.41 -20.19 -15.98
C PRO A 14 1.95 -20.09 -15.50
N PRO A 15 0.95 -20.49 -16.31
CA PRO A 15 -0.47 -20.29 -15.99
C PRO A 15 -0.90 -20.88 -14.64
N GLU A 16 -0.29 -21.99 -14.23
CA GLU A 16 -0.54 -22.64 -12.94
C GLU A 16 0.01 -21.83 -11.75
N LYS A 17 1.04 -21.01 -11.96
CA LYS A 17 1.61 -20.09 -10.96
C LYS A 17 0.81 -18.79 -10.89
N GLU A 18 0.51 -18.20 -12.04
CA GLU A 18 -0.36 -17.01 -12.14
C GLU A 18 -1.71 -17.25 -11.44
N ALA A 19 -2.31 -18.42 -11.60
CA ALA A 19 -3.59 -18.79 -10.99
C ALA A 19 -3.56 -18.80 -9.46
N LEU A 20 -2.39 -18.89 -8.84
CA LEU A 20 -2.22 -18.88 -7.39
C LEU A 20 -2.09 -17.46 -6.80
N ILE A 21 -1.74 -16.48 -7.63
CA ILE A 21 -1.66 -15.10 -7.17
C ILE A 21 -3.06 -14.56 -6.87
N THR A 22 -3.25 -14.15 -5.62
CA THR A 22 -4.51 -13.56 -5.15
C THR A 22 -4.40 -12.05 -5.03
N VAL A 23 -5.54 -11.36 -5.00
CA VAL A 23 -5.61 -9.93 -4.65
C VAL A 23 -4.95 -9.66 -3.29
N ARG A 24 -5.06 -10.60 -2.33
CA ARG A 24 -4.37 -10.49 -1.05
C ARG A 24 -2.84 -10.48 -1.23
N ASN A 25 -2.28 -11.33 -2.09
CA ASN A 25 -0.84 -11.32 -2.35
C ASN A 25 -0.35 -9.97 -2.91
N GLN A 26 -1.15 -9.31 -3.76
CA GLN A 26 -0.83 -7.96 -4.24
C GLN A 26 -0.88 -6.92 -3.10
N LEU A 27 -1.91 -6.96 -2.24
CA LEU A 27 -2.05 -6.07 -1.08
C LEU A 27 -0.94 -6.25 -0.03
N THR A 28 -0.39 -7.47 0.10
CA THR A 28 0.60 -7.82 1.12
C THR A 28 2.04 -7.86 0.59
N MET A 29 2.27 -7.48 -0.67
CA MET A 29 3.57 -7.52 -1.33
C MET A 29 4.19 -8.93 -1.39
N THR A 30 3.36 -9.94 -1.60
CA THR A 30 3.77 -11.35 -1.65
C THR A 30 3.32 -12.05 -2.93
N SER A 31 3.26 -11.32 -4.04
CA SER A 31 2.85 -11.89 -5.34
C SER A 31 3.81 -12.98 -5.83
N GLY A 32 5.09 -12.88 -5.51
CA GLY A 32 6.14 -13.76 -6.02
C GLY A 32 6.74 -13.31 -7.34
N LEU A 33 6.19 -12.26 -7.94
CA LEU A 33 6.72 -11.65 -9.17
C LEU A 33 8.09 -11.01 -8.92
N ASP A 34 8.93 -10.99 -9.96
CA ASP A 34 10.29 -10.49 -9.90
C ASP A 34 10.33 -8.96 -9.82
N ASP A 35 10.66 -8.42 -8.64
CA ASP A 35 10.86 -6.99 -8.39
C ASP A 35 12.24 -6.48 -8.89
N GLY A 36 13.14 -7.38 -9.32
CA GLY A 36 14.45 -7.06 -9.88
C GLY A 36 14.45 -6.78 -11.38
N VAL A 37 13.28 -6.76 -12.03
CA VAL A 37 13.17 -6.34 -13.44
C VAL A 37 13.63 -4.89 -13.62
N PRO A 38 14.10 -4.49 -14.83
CA PRO A 38 14.64 -3.15 -15.06
C PRO A 38 13.71 -1.99 -14.67
N ASP A 39 12.40 -2.21 -14.74
CA ASP A 39 11.38 -1.26 -14.28
C ASP A 39 10.32 -2.01 -13.48
N ASN A 40 10.41 -1.95 -12.15
CA ASN A 40 9.47 -2.62 -11.25
C ASN A 40 8.09 -1.94 -11.16
N HIS A 41 7.89 -0.82 -11.86
CA HIS A 41 6.58 -0.17 -12.05
C HIS A 41 5.84 -0.70 -13.28
N CYS A 42 6.54 -1.33 -14.23
CA CYS A 42 6.00 -1.78 -15.50
C CYS A 42 4.90 -2.83 -15.32
N THR A 43 3.66 -2.46 -15.68
CA THR A 43 2.45 -3.32 -15.55
C THR A 43 2.16 -4.17 -16.78
N LEU A 44 3.04 -4.18 -17.80
CA LEU A 44 2.89 -5.08 -18.94
C LEU A 44 3.18 -6.52 -18.51
N ASP A 45 2.49 -7.46 -19.11
CA ASP A 45 2.65 -8.90 -18.85
C ASP A 45 4.12 -9.35 -18.92
N THR A 46 4.87 -8.86 -19.92
CA THR A 46 6.30 -9.15 -20.13
C THR A 46 7.22 -8.70 -18.99
N CYS A 47 6.80 -7.72 -18.18
CA CYS A 47 7.53 -7.25 -17.00
C CYS A 47 7.16 -8.05 -15.74
N LEU A 48 6.02 -8.71 -15.72
CA LEU A 48 5.49 -9.44 -14.58
C LEU A 48 5.96 -10.90 -14.63
N GLN A 49 7.23 -11.10 -14.28
CA GLN A 49 7.93 -12.37 -14.42
C GLN A 49 7.90 -13.18 -13.13
N TYR A 50 7.89 -14.51 -13.24
CA TYR A 50 7.96 -15.43 -12.10
C TYR A 50 9.35 -15.38 -11.43
N LEU A 51 9.37 -15.25 -10.11
CA LEU A 51 10.58 -15.43 -9.31
C LEU A 51 10.36 -16.43 -8.18
N ALA A 52 9.21 -16.41 -7.52
CA ALA A 52 8.89 -17.28 -6.39
C ALA A 52 7.40 -17.60 -6.36
N ASP A 53 7.01 -18.64 -5.63
CA ASP A 53 5.59 -18.96 -5.45
C ASP A 53 4.87 -17.86 -4.64
N ALA A 54 3.65 -17.56 -5.04
CA ALA A 54 2.83 -16.56 -4.34
C ALA A 54 2.73 -16.88 -2.84
N GLY A 55 2.99 -15.89 -1.99
CA GLY A 55 3.00 -16.03 -0.54
C GLY A 55 4.31 -16.49 0.08
N THR A 56 5.35 -16.82 -0.70
CA THR A 56 6.63 -17.35 -0.17
C THR A 56 7.76 -16.31 -0.11
N ARG A 57 7.60 -15.17 -0.75
CA ARG A 57 8.57 -14.08 -0.77
C ARG A 57 7.85 -12.74 -0.58
N TRP A 58 8.38 -11.90 0.29
CA TRP A 58 7.96 -10.50 0.39
C TRP A 58 8.90 -9.63 -0.45
N ALA A 59 8.34 -8.79 -1.31
CA ALA A 59 9.10 -7.80 -2.05
C ALA A 59 8.21 -6.59 -2.37
N TYR A 60 8.69 -5.40 -2.07
CA TYR A 60 7.98 -4.18 -2.44
C TYR A 60 8.07 -4.01 -3.97
N HIS A 61 7.00 -4.37 -4.65
CA HIS A 61 6.92 -4.38 -6.10
C HIS A 61 5.75 -3.51 -6.55
N ASN A 62 6.05 -2.43 -7.28
CA ASN A 62 5.05 -1.41 -7.61
C ASN A 62 3.99 -1.92 -8.61
N ALA A 63 4.39 -2.67 -9.62
CA ALA A 63 3.47 -3.13 -10.66
C ALA A 63 2.29 -3.97 -10.14
N PRO A 64 2.47 -4.99 -9.26
CA PRO A 64 1.34 -5.78 -8.77
C PRO A 64 0.30 -4.97 -8.00
N TYR A 65 0.69 -3.99 -7.17
CA TYR A 65 -0.32 -3.21 -6.47
C TYR A 65 -0.99 -2.18 -7.37
N THR A 66 -0.30 -1.66 -8.39
CA THR A 66 -0.91 -0.77 -9.40
C THR A 66 -2.01 -1.50 -10.17
N LEU A 67 -1.86 -2.80 -10.42
CA LEU A 67 -2.89 -3.64 -11.05
C LEU A 67 -4.14 -3.85 -10.19
N LEU A 68 -4.18 -3.39 -8.95
CA LEU A 68 -5.41 -3.33 -8.16
C LEU A 68 -6.45 -2.35 -8.75
N ASP A 69 -6.02 -1.35 -9.50
CA ASP A 69 -6.92 -0.43 -10.20
C ASP A 69 -7.83 -1.16 -11.22
N PRO A 70 -7.29 -1.92 -12.19
CA PRO A 70 -8.12 -2.72 -13.08
C PRO A 70 -8.88 -3.86 -12.34
N VAL A 71 -8.35 -4.40 -11.24
CA VAL A 71 -9.10 -5.35 -10.39
C VAL A 71 -10.36 -4.70 -9.83
N ILE A 72 -10.27 -3.49 -9.27
CA ILE A 72 -11.43 -2.74 -8.76
C ILE A 72 -12.39 -2.41 -9.90
N THR A 73 -11.86 -2.00 -11.04
CA THR A 73 -12.67 -1.69 -12.23
C THR A 73 -13.47 -2.93 -12.68
N ALA A 74 -12.83 -4.08 -12.76
CA ALA A 74 -13.50 -5.35 -13.14
C ALA A 74 -14.52 -5.80 -12.08
N ALA A 75 -14.19 -5.67 -10.80
CA ALA A 75 -15.06 -6.08 -9.72
C ALA A 75 -16.31 -5.19 -9.55
N THR A 76 -16.21 -3.92 -9.91
CA THR A 76 -17.28 -2.93 -9.67
C THR A 76 -18.01 -2.48 -10.92
N GLY A 77 -17.44 -2.72 -12.09
CA GLY A 77 -17.92 -2.17 -13.38
C GLY A 77 -17.73 -0.65 -13.50
N GLN A 78 -16.97 -0.03 -12.58
CA GLN A 78 -16.72 1.40 -12.57
C GLN A 78 -15.22 1.69 -12.71
N ASN A 79 -14.88 2.77 -13.42
CA ASN A 79 -13.51 3.27 -13.44
C ASN A 79 -13.03 3.54 -12.00
N PHE A 80 -11.79 3.16 -11.68
CA PHE A 80 -11.20 3.26 -10.34
C PHE A 80 -11.34 4.67 -9.73
N SER A 81 -10.96 5.71 -10.48
CA SER A 81 -11.07 7.10 -9.99
C SER A 81 -12.51 7.50 -9.67
N THR A 82 -13.47 7.07 -10.49
CA THR A 82 -14.90 7.32 -10.25
C THR A 82 -15.38 6.59 -9.01
N TYR A 83 -15.00 5.33 -8.86
CA TYR A 83 -15.33 4.52 -7.68
C TYR A 83 -14.73 5.14 -6.41
N PHE A 84 -13.44 5.46 -6.40
CA PHE A 84 -12.76 6.13 -5.28
C PHE A 84 -13.43 7.47 -4.92
N ASN A 85 -13.74 8.29 -5.92
CA ASN A 85 -14.40 9.58 -5.69
C ASN A 85 -15.74 9.39 -4.99
N SER A 86 -16.53 8.40 -5.41
CA SER A 86 -17.85 8.13 -4.82
C SER A 86 -17.78 7.56 -3.40
N LYS A 87 -16.78 6.72 -3.12
CA LYS A 87 -16.66 5.99 -1.86
C LYS A 87 -15.89 6.76 -0.78
N ILE A 88 -14.87 7.50 -1.16
CA ILE A 88 -13.94 8.16 -0.22
C ILE A 88 -13.93 9.67 -0.41
N ARG A 89 -13.47 10.14 -1.58
CA ARG A 89 -13.16 11.56 -1.80
C ARG A 89 -14.32 12.50 -1.50
N ASN A 90 -15.48 12.23 -2.10
CA ASN A 90 -16.65 13.12 -1.99
C ASN A 90 -17.29 13.04 -0.59
N ARG A 91 -17.18 11.88 0.08
CA ARG A 91 -17.74 11.67 1.42
C ARG A 91 -16.92 12.36 2.50
N THR A 92 -15.60 12.32 2.38
CA THR A 92 -14.68 12.95 3.34
C THR A 92 -14.39 14.41 3.02
N GLY A 93 -14.71 14.85 1.81
CA GLY A 93 -14.35 16.17 1.31
C GLY A 93 -12.83 16.35 1.11
N MET A 94 -12.07 15.26 0.99
CA MET A 94 -10.64 15.36 0.65
C MET A 94 -10.48 15.90 -0.77
N GLY A 95 -9.60 16.88 -0.93
CA GLY A 95 -9.24 17.42 -2.24
C GLY A 95 -8.17 16.58 -2.90
N GLY A 96 -8.16 16.57 -4.23
CA GLY A 96 -7.15 15.87 -5.02
C GLY A 96 -7.75 15.11 -6.20
N LEU A 97 -6.89 14.45 -6.95
CA LEU A 97 -7.25 13.61 -8.09
C LEU A 97 -6.21 12.50 -8.29
N TRP A 98 -6.63 11.42 -8.90
CA TRP A 98 -5.73 10.40 -9.42
C TRP A 98 -5.12 10.86 -10.74
N ALA A 99 -3.81 10.75 -10.85
CA ALA A 99 -3.04 11.11 -12.04
C ALA A 99 -2.14 9.94 -12.44
N THR A 100 -2.09 9.66 -13.73
CA THR A 100 -1.19 8.65 -14.31
C THR A 100 0.16 9.29 -14.64
N SER A 101 1.23 8.64 -14.26
CA SER A 101 2.61 8.96 -14.64
C SER A 101 3.29 7.66 -15.03
N ASP A 102 3.57 7.47 -16.30
CA ASP A 102 4.02 6.21 -16.88
C ASP A 102 3.09 5.05 -16.49
N TYR A 103 3.58 4.08 -15.72
CA TYR A 103 2.79 2.97 -15.21
C TYR A 103 2.07 3.30 -13.89
N ASP A 104 2.53 4.32 -13.17
CA ASP A 104 1.98 4.66 -11.85
C ASP A 104 0.66 5.40 -11.96
N HIS A 105 -0.24 5.10 -11.02
CA HIS A 105 -1.46 5.84 -10.80
C HIS A 105 -1.45 6.39 -9.38
N VAL A 106 -1.15 7.68 -9.24
CA VAL A 106 -0.88 8.32 -7.96
C VAL A 106 -1.95 9.34 -7.59
N TYR A 107 -2.25 9.45 -6.30
CA TYR A 107 -3.20 10.46 -5.81
C TYR A 107 -2.48 11.77 -5.51
N VAL A 108 -2.69 12.77 -6.34
CA VAL A 108 -2.16 14.11 -6.16
C VAL A 108 -3.10 14.90 -5.27
N SER A 109 -2.62 15.35 -4.10
CA SER A 109 -3.43 16.03 -3.10
C SER A 109 -2.64 17.13 -2.39
N LYS A 110 -3.31 17.79 -1.44
CA LYS A 110 -2.68 18.70 -0.46
C LYS A 110 -2.63 18.00 0.90
N VAL A 111 -1.73 18.47 1.78
CA VAL A 111 -1.58 17.99 3.17
C VAL A 111 -2.94 17.82 3.87
N ARG A 112 -3.82 18.82 3.78
CA ARG A 112 -5.16 18.74 4.39
C ARG A 112 -6.05 17.63 3.79
N GLY A 113 -5.91 17.33 2.50
CA GLY A 113 -6.62 16.22 1.86
C GLY A 113 -6.14 14.88 2.40
N MET A 114 -4.83 14.68 2.49
CA MET A 114 -4.23 13.48 3.07
C MET A 114 -4.54 13.35 4.57
N ALA A 115 -4.55 14.44 5.32
CA ALA A 115 -4.94 14.43 6.72
C ALA A 115 -6.39 13.95 6.93
N ARG A 116 -7.31 14.27 6.01
CA ARG A 116 -8.69 13.74 6.05
C ARG A 116 -8.74 12.22 5.84
N TYR A 117 -7.88 11.70 4.96
CA TYR A 117 -7.76 10.24 4.79
C TYR A 117 -7.17 9.58 6.03
N GLY A 118 -6.13 10.18 6.62
CA GLY A 118 -5.58 9.70 7.90
C GLY A 118 -6.61 9.73 9.03
N LEU A 119 -7.41 10.80 9.14
CA LEU A 119 -8.50 10.87 10.12
C LEU A 119 -9.60 9.84 9.87
N LEU A 120 -9.91 9.54 8.61
CA LEU A 120 -10.83 8.47 8.26
C LEU A 120 -10.30 7.12 8.75
N ALA A 121 -9.01 6.83 8.50
CA ALA A 121 -8.37 5.59 8.96
C ALA A 121 -8.29 5.52 10.50
N LEU A 122 -7.96 6.63 11.16
CA LEU A 122 -7.93 6.75 12.63
C LEU A 122 -9.30 6.45 13.28
N ASN A 123 -10.38 6.79 12.59
CA ASN A 123 -11.76 6.60 13.07
C ASN A 123 -12.42 5.35 12.44
N ASP A 124 -11.67 4.28 12.23
CA ASP A 124 -12.18 2.99 11.75
C ASP A 124 -13.04 3.12 10.48
N PHE A 125 -12.63 4.00 9.57
CA PHE A 125 -13.36 4.33 8.33
C PHE A 125 -14.81 4.79 8.55
N ILE A 126 -15.07 5.40 9.68
CA ILE A 126 -16.32 6.13 9.97
C ILE A 126 -16.08 7.63 9.78
N TRP A 127 -16.91 8.28 8.99
CA TRP A 127 -16.83 9.70 8.71
C TRP A 127 -18.17 10.40 8.94
N ASN A 128 -18.21 11.32 9.90
CA ASN A 128 -19.42 12.08 10.24
C ASN A 128 -20.65 11.20 10.53
N GLY A 129 -20.42 10.07 11.23
CA GLY A 129 -21.45 9.09 11.56
C GLY A 129 -21.80 8.09 10.44
N ASP A 130 -21.16 8.19 9.28
CA ASP A 130 -21.36 7.31 8.13
C ASP A 130 -20.22 6.30 8.03
N THR A 131 -20.53 5.02 8.08
CA THR A 131 -19.55 3.93 7.96
C THR A 131 -19.23 3.69 6.50
N LEU A 132 -17.97 3.95 6.10
CA LEU A 132 -17.51 3.80 4.72
C LEU A 132 -17.04 2.37 4.40
N ILE A 133 -16.50 1.66 5.38
CA ILE A 133 -16.11 0.25 5.27
C ILE A 133 -16.88 -0.53 6.32
N HIS A 134 -17.77 -1.42 5.87
CA HIS A 134 -18.60 -2.26 6.75
C HIS A 134 -17.94 -3.59 7.12
N ASP A 135 -16.96 -4.04 6.36
CA ASP A 135 -16.18 -5.24 6.67
C ASP A 135 -15.12 -4.93 7.73
N THR A 136 -15.50 -5.09 8.99
CA THR A 136 -14.61 -4.84 10.13
C THR A 136 -13.44 -5.82 10.18
N ALA A 137 -13.60 -7.05 9.69
CA ALA A 137 -12.53 -8.03 9.64
C ALA A 137 -11.45 -7.61 8.62
N TYR A 138 -11.87 -7.14 7.43
CA TYR A 138 -10.95 -6.57 6.43
C TYR A 138 -10.24 -5.33 6.97
N MET A 139 -10.97 -4.42 7.59
CA MET A 139 -10.43 -3.18 8.16
C MET A 139 -9.35 -3.46 9.22
N HIS A 140 -9.61 -4.42 10.12
CA HIS A 140 -8.61 -4.82 11.11
C HIS A 140 -7.41 -5.56 10.48
N ALA A 141 -7.64 -6.38 9.45
CA ALA A 141 -6.55 -7.06 8.75
C ALA A 141 -5.64 -6.09 7.99
N MET A 142 -6.18 -4.96 7.56
CA MET A 142 -5.47 -3.94 6.79
C MET A 142 -4.33 -3.29 7.58
N THR A 143 -4.55 -3.02 8.87
CA THR A 143 -3.63 -2.33 9.77
C THR A 143 -2.98 -3.27 10.80
N ARG A 144 -2.88 -4.56 10.48
CA ARG A 144 -2.20 -5.58 11.29
C ARG A 144 -1.26 -6.39 10.42
N ARG A 145 -0.32 -7.10 11.06
CA ARG A 145 0.57 -8.04 10.38
C ARG A 145 -0.21 -8.97 9.46
N SER A 146 0.12 -8.95 8.18
CA SER A 146 -0.62 -9.65 7.13
C SER A 146 -0.02 -11.01 6.77
N GLN A 147 1.24 -11.23 7.08
CA GLN A 147 2.02 -12.43 6.75
C GLN A 147 3.30 -12.49 7.64
N ASP A 148 4.05 -13.60 7.56
CA ASP A 148 5.18 -13.90 8.44
C ASP A 148 6.57 -13.59 7.83
N LEU A 149 6.62 -12.94 6.66
CA LEU A 149 7.86 -12.59 5.97
C LEU A 149 8.35 -11.19 6.34
N ASN A 150 7.43 -10.22 6.40
CA ASN A 150 7.68 -8.85 6.85
C ASN A 150 6.64 -8.48 7.92
N HIS A 151 7.04 -8.49 9.18
CA HIS A 151 6.13 -8.27 10.31
C HIS A 151 5.59 -6.83 10.39
N SER A 152 6.26 -5.89 9.72
CA SER A 152 5.88 -4.49 9.66
C SER A 152 5.05 -4.12 8.43
N TYR A 153 4.28 -5.09 7.86
CA TYR A 153 3.46 -4.82 6.68
C TYR A 153 2.06 -5.42 6.77
N GLY A 154 1.06 -4.54 6.58
CA GLY A 154 -0.36 -4.87 6.47
C GLY A 154 -0.83 -4.96 5.02
N TYR A 155 -2.02 -4.44 4.71
CA TYR A 155 -2.51 -4.29 3.33
C TYR A 155 -2.18 -2.88 2.83
N LEU A 156 -1.03 -2.74 2.17
CA LEU A 156 -0.46 -1.47 1.71
C LEU A 156 -0.22 -0.43 2.83
N TRP A 157 -0.17 -0.87 4.08
CA TRP A 157 0.20 -0.06 5.23
C TRP A 157 1.48 -0.59 5.85
N TRP A 158 2.40 0.30 6.19
CA TRP A 158 3.52 -0.01 7.05
C TRP A 158 3.08 0.02 8.51
N LEU A 159 3.64 -0.89 9.33
CA LEU A 159 3.21 -1.10 10.72
C LEU A 159 4.40 -0.93 11.66
N ASN A 160 4.26 -0.11 12.69
CA ASN A 160 5.28 0.04 13.73
C ASN A 160 5.18 -1.02 14.85
N SER A 161 4.13 -1.83 14.81
CA SER A 161 3.93 -2.95 15.76
C SER A 161 4.75 -4.20 15.47
N GLY A 162 5.49 -4.24 14.34
CA GLY A 162 6.34 -5.36 13.98
C GLY A 162 7.61 -5.42 14.84
N ASP A 163 8.07 -6.64 15.13
CA ASP A 163 9.36 -6.93 15.78
C ASP A 163 10.51 -7.07 14.78
N SER A 164 10.18 -6.98 13.49
CA SER A 164 11.12 -6.99 12.38
C SER A 164 10.50 -6.38 11.14
N PHE A 165 11.33 -5.90 10.22
CA PHE A 165 10.86 -5.31 8.96
C PHE A 165 11.81 -5.60 7.80
N MET A 166 11.29 -5.48 6.59
CA MET A 166 12.06 -5.47 5.33
C MET A 166 11.79 -4.15 4.60
N LEU A 167 12.75 -3.72 3.80
CA LEU A 167 12.66 -2.48 3.00
C LEU A 167 12.59 -2.81 1.50
N PRO A 168 12.07 -1.88 0.66
CA PRO A 168 12.09 -2.02 -0.79
C PRO A 168 13.49 -2.30 -1.34
N GLY A 169 13.58 -3.19 -2.33
CA GLY A 169 14.84 -3.56 -2.98
C GLY A 169 15.79 -4.40 -2.13
N LEU A 170 15.45 -4.70 -0.87
CA LEU A 170 16.30 -5.45 0.04
C LEU A 170 15.62 -6.76 0.48
N GLN A 171 16.33 -7.89 0.38
CA GLN A 171 15.90 -9.19 0.90
C GLN A 171 16.58 -9.46 2.26
N PHE A 172 16.63 -8.46 3.12
CA PHE A 172 17.19 -8.51 4.45
C PHE A 172 16.12 -8.15 5.50
N VAL A 173 16.04 -8.96 6.56
CA VAL A 173 15.13 -8.72 7.67
C VAL A 173 15.87 -7.94 8.76
N PHE A 174 15.47 -6.71 8.98
CA PHE A 174 15.98 -5.85 10.04
C PHE A 174 15.24 -6.14 11.34
N PRO A 175 15.93 -6.20 12.49
CA PRO A 175 15.27 -6.39 13.79
C PRO A 175 14.64 -5.09 14.30
N GLY A 176 13.56 -5.21 15.09
CA GLY A 176 12.88 -4.10 15.75
C GLY A 176 11.77 -3.45 14.93
N PRO A 177 11.14 -2.42 15.48
CA PRO A 177 10.10 -1.65 14.77
C PRO A 177 10.69 -0.83 13.64
N ILE A 178 9.87 -0.51 12.65
CA ILE A 178 10.32 0.24 11.46
C ILE A 178 10.65 1.71 11.78
N VAL A 179 10.00 2.30 12.80
CA VAL A 179 10.23 3.68 13.30
C VAL A 179 10.39 3.59 14.82
N PRO A 180 11.61 3.35 15.34
CA PRO A 180 11.86 3.07 16.76
C PRO A 180 11.40 4.14 17.75
N SER A 181 11.44 5.43 17.36
CA SER A 181 11.04 6.57 18.22
C SER A 181 9.51 6.77 18.26
N ALA A 182 8.76 6.16 17.34
CA ALA A 182 7.31 6.32 17.24
C ALA A 182 6.55 5.32 18.16
N PRO A 183 5.28 5.63 18.50
CA PRO A 183 4.42 4.70 19.23
C PRO A 183 4.24 3.37 18.49
N PRO A 184 4.17 2.23 19.22
CA PRO A 184 4.13 0.91 18.61
C PRO A 184 2.82 0.60 17.87
N ASP A 185 1.75 1.34 18.12
CA ASP A 185 0.46 1.19 17.44
C ASP A 185 0.32 2.09 16.19
N MET A 186 1.40 2.82 15.85
CA MET A 186 1.42 3.60 14.60
C MET A 186 1.35 2.69 13.38
N PHE A 187 0.52 3.08 12.42
CA PHE A 187 0.58 2.58 11.05
C PHE A 187 0.69 3.74 10.07
N ASN A 188 1.41 3.56 8.99
CA ASN A 188 1.79 4.67 8.14
C ASN A 188 1.81 4.33 6.64
N GLY A 189 1.56 5.37 5.83
CA GLY A 189 1.86 5.42 4.41
C GLY A 189 3.20 6.12 4.22
N LEU A 190 4.20 5.38 3.77
CA LEU A 190 5.52 5.91 3.43
C LEU A 190 5.63 6.05 1.92
N GLY A 191 5.59 7.28 1.44
CA GLY A 191 5.63 7.60 0.02
C GLY A 191 7.01 8.06 -0.43
N LYS A 192 7.26 7.96 -1.73
CA LYS A 192 8.47 8.47 -2.37
C LYS A 192 8.67 9.95 -2.04
N ASN A 193 9.92 10.38 -1.95
CA ASN A 193 10.31 11.77 -1.62
C ASN A 193 9.80 12.22 -0.24
N ASP A 194 9.85 11.32 0.74
CA ASP A 194 9.50 11.61 2.13
C ASP A 194 8.06 12.12 2.32
N GLN A 195 7.12 11.62 1.52
CA GLN A 195 5.70 11.85 1.77
C GLN A 195 5.26 10.92 2.91
N LEU A 196 4.75 11.49 4.00
CA LEU A 196 4.38 10.73 5.20
C LEU A 196 2.89 10.92 5.51
N LEU A 197 2.26 9.81 5.89
CA LEU A 197 0.95 9.78 6.51
C LEU A 197 1.01 8.82 7.71
N ASN A 198 1.22 9.34 8.91
CA ASN A 198 1.28 8.56 10.13
C ASN A 198 -0.05 8.66 10.87
N VAL A 199 -0.55 7.52 11.30
CA VAL A 199 -1.79 7.39 12.07
C VAL A 199 -1.46 6.68 13.38
N VAL A 200 -1.72 7.33 14.52
CA VAL A 200 -1.40 6.84 15.87
C VAL A 200 -2.66 6.77 16.72
N PRO A 201 -3.29 5.61 16.80
CA PRO A 201 -4.55 5.45 17.54
C PRO A 201 -4.45 5.82 19.02
N SER A 202 -3.38 5.39 19.73
CA SER A 202 -3.20 5.66 21.17
C SER A 202 -3.09 7.15 21.51
N GLN A 203 -2.68 7.97 20.55
CA GLN A 203 -2.52 9.42 20.73
C GLN A 203 -3.63 10.23 20.04
N HIS A 204 -4.57 9.57 19.36
CA HIS A 204 -5.58 10.22 18.50
C HIS A 204 -4.93 11.22 17.52
N LEU A 205 -3.79 10.84 16.95
CA LEU A 205 -2.94 11.71 16.15
C LEU A 205 -2.85 11.24 14.70
N VAL A 206 -2.92 12.19 13.79
CA VAL A 206 -2.55 12.04 12.38
C VAL A 206 -1.48 13.07 12.06
N LEU A 207 -0.33 12.61 11.59
CA LEU A 207 0.76 13.44 11.09
C LEU A 207 0.86 13.27 9.59
N VAL A 208 0.92 14.38 8.85
CA VAL A 208 1.10 14.38 7.39
C VAL A 208 2.24 15.30 7.01
N ARG A 209 3.18 14.78 6.27
CA ARG A 209 4.23 15.57 5.62
C ARG A 209 4.14 15.37 4.11
N MET A 210 4.14 16.47 3.37
CA MET A 210 4.20 16.49 1.90
C MET A 210 5.14 17.61 1.45
N GLY A 211 5.93 17.37 0.42
CA GLY A 211 6.87 18.36 -0.11
C GLY A 211 8.06 17.70 -0.79
N ASP A 212 9.10 18.48 -1.02
CA ASP A 212 10.35 18.00 -1.60
C ASP A 212 11.07 17.02 -0.66
N PRO A 213 11.93 16.13 -1.18
CA PRO A 213 12.69 15.21 -0.35
C PRO A 213 13.46 15.94 0.76
N ALA A 214 13.30 15.47 2.00
CA ALA A 214 14.07 15.99 3.14
C ALA A 214 15.43 15.31 3.24
N ASN A 215 15.48 14.03 2.84
CA ASN A 215 16.70 13.23 2.85
C ASN A 215 16.72 12.35 1.59
N SER A 216 17.88 12.22 0.97
CA SER A 216 18.03 11.42 -0.24
C SER A 216 18.72 10.10 0.07
N GLY A 217 18.13 8.97 -0.27
CA GLY A 217 18.87 7.71 -0.25
C GLY A 217 18.04 6.44 -0.04
N LEU A 218 16.87 6.52 0.54
CA LEU A 218 15.98 5.37 0.69
C LEU A 218 14.69 5.60 -0.10
N GLU A 219 14.16 4.54 -0.69
CA GLU A 219 12.89 4.60 -1.41
C GLU A 219 11.70 4.90 -0.48
N VAL A 220 11.81 4.50 0.79
CA VAL A 220 10.87 4.82 1.87
C VAL A 220 11.58 5.53 3.02
N SER A 221 10.92 6.50 3.62
CA SER A 221 11.48 7.53 4.50
C SER A 221 11.57 7.11 5.96
N VAL A 222 12.04 5.90 6.25
CA VAL A 222 12.06 5.38 7.63
C VAL A 222 12.96 6.19 8.57
N THR A 223 14.13 6.61 8.14
CA THR A 223 15.05 7.41 8.96
C THR A 223 14.53 8.81 9.21
N PHE A 224 14.00 9.46 8.19
CA PHE A 224 13.42 10.79 8.34
C PHE A 224 12.15 10.76 9.19
N ASP A 225 11.32 9.71 9.05
CA ASP A 225 10.14 9.54 9.89
C ASP A 225 10.54 9.35 11.36
N ASP A 226 11.61 8.59 11.65
CA ASP A 226 12.13 8.39 13.01
C ASP A 226 12.69 9.69 13.62
N GLU A 227 13.26 10.59 12.83
CA GLU A 227 13.74 11.91 13.27
C GLU A 227 12.60 12.88 13.66
N ILE A 228 11.38 12.65 13.16
CA ILE A 228 10.22 13.49 13.47
C ILE A 228 9.64 13.13 14.85
N TRP A 229 9.80 11.89 15.27
CA TRP A 229 9.29 11.37 16.55
C TRP A 229 10.28 11.55 17.70
#